data_c2bf359c927e0546675847d5fd25259a
#
_entry.id   c2bf359c927e0546675847d5fd25259a
#
_cell.length_a   1.000
_cell.length_b   1.000
_cell.length_c   1.000
_cell.angle_alpha   90.00
_cell.angle_beta   90.00
_cell.angle_gamma   90.00
#
_symmetry.space_group_name_H-M   'P 1'
#
loop_
_entity.id
_entity.type
_entity.pdbx_description
1 polymer ?
#
loop_
_entity_poly.entity_id
_entity_poly.type
_entity_poly.pdbx_seq_one_letter_code
_entity_poly.pdbx_strand_id
1 'polypeptide(L)'
;MPCRTALFTVCAAASLAACTFLPQPTHNVSVGNPEYDPAVSARIRILSTNASGGAAFRPAQGCYKGLLEKDDQLVAVGDGFWAAWKYSSRSETIGMPPSPRESMRVGGLKFKDLIREYVVPAEKPLTVRMSASGSAGNVYSSCRPPAVMFTPMAGQDYDIFMDGAQRRCWIAARHIDGHGLDEPVFLKVAPKCSETAPEVRGD
;
A
#
# COMPACT_ATOMS: atom_id res chain seq x y z
N MET A 1 63.84 -4.65 -8.52
CA MET A 1 62.67 -3.76 -8.65
C MET A 1 61.35 -4.56 -8.55
N PRO A 2 60.92 -4.98 -7.36
CA PRO A 2 59.63 -5.68 -7.24
C PRO A 2 58.62 -5.02 -6.27
N CYS A 3 58.63 -3.70 -6.11
CA CYS A 3 57.78 -3.09 -5.07
C CYS A 3 56.58 -2.30 -5.61
N ARG A 4 56.40 -2.23 -6.94
CA ARG A 4 55.28 -1.44 -7.54
C ARG A 4 54.00 -2.25 -7.80
N THR A 5 54.09 -3.55 -7.92
CA THR A 5 52.94 -4.42 -8.22
C THR A 5 52.10 -4.79 -6.98
N ALA A 6 52.69 -4.78 -5.79
CA ALA A 6 51.96 -5.12 -4.55
C ALA A 6 51.00 -4.02 -4.08
N LEU A 7 51.25 -2.75 -4.41
CA LEU A 7 50.40 -1.64 -3.97
C LEU A 7 49.06 -1.59 -4.72
N PHE A 8 49.04 -1.99 -5.99
CA PHE A 8 47.81 -1.99 -6.80
C PHE A 8 46.83 -3.10 -6.41
N THR A 9 47.35 -4.24 -5.94
CA THR A 9 46.51 -5.38 -5.55
C THR A 9 45.79 -5.12 -4.22
N VAL A 10 46.40 -4.38 -3.30
CA VAL A 10 45.79 -4.05 -2.00
C VAL A 10 44.67 -3.03 -2.14
N CYS A 11 44.79 -2.03 -3.05
CA CYS A 11 43.74 -1.06 -3.30
C CYS A 11 42.49 -1.66 -4.00
N ALA A 12 42.68 -2.66 -4.87
CA ALA A 12 41.58 -3.35 -5.54
C ALA A 12 40.75 -4.23 -4.57
N ALA A 13 41.42 -4.87 -3.60
CA ALA A 13 40.74 -5.68 -2.59
C ALA A 13 39.93 -4.83 -1.58
N ALA A 14 40.39 -3.61 -1.26
CA ALA A 14 39.71 -2.71 -0.35
C ALA A 14 38.41 -2.14 -0.97
N SER A 15 38.34 -1.98 -2.29
CA SER A 15 37.15 -1.46 -2.99
C SER A 15 36.00 -2.46 -3.02
N LEU A 16 36.25 -3.76 -2.98
CA LEU A 16 35.21 -4.80 -2.96
C LEU A 16 34.57 -4.98 -1.57
N ALA A 17 35.31 -4.65 -0.50
CA ALA A 17 34.80 -4.75 0.86
C ALA A 17 33.87 -3.58 1.25
N ALA A 18 33.94 -2.45 0.56
CA ALA A 18 33.12 -1.27 0.88
C ALA A 18 31.62 -1.45 0.54
N CYS A 19 31.28 -2.35 -0.39
CA CYS A 19 29.88 -2.59 -0.77
C CYS A 19 29.10 -3.41 0.27
N THR A 20 29.75 -4.08 1.20
CA THR A 20 29.09 -4.93 2.21
C THR A 20 28.65 -4.19 3.48
N PHE A 21 29.03 -2.92 3.64
CA PHE A 21 28.68 -2.12 4.82
C PHE A 21 27.42 -1.25 4.65
N LEU A 22 26.85 -1.17 3.45
CA LEU A 22 25.61 -0.42 3.25
C LEU A 22 24.43 -1.25 3.79
N PRO A 23 23.58 -0.65 4.63
CA PRO A 23 22.38 -1.33 5.08
C PRO A 23 21.55 -1.80 3.88
N GLN A 24 21.16 -3.06 3.88
CA GLN A 24 20.31 -3.62 2.84
C GLN A 24 18.84 -3.31 3.17
N PRO A 25 18.04 -2.96 2.18
CA PRO A 25 16.60 -2.82 2.39
C PRO A 25 16.01 -4.16 2.85
N THR A 26 15.22 -4.11 3.90
CA THR A 26 14.55 -5.29 4.44
C THR A 26 13.05 -5.08 4.53
N HIS A 27 12.30 -6.15 4.31
CA HIS A 27 10.86 -6.20 4.53
C HIS A 27 10.57 -7.09 5.73
N ASN A 28 10.08 -6.49 6.81
CA ASN A 28 9.64 -7.25 7.98
C ASN A 28 8.17 -7.63 7.79
N VAL A 29 7.84 -8.87 8.14
CA VAL A 29 6.45 -9.36 8.11
C VAL A 29 6.00 -9.62 9.52
N SER A 30 4.85 -9.08 9.89
CA SER A 30 4.11 -9.48 11.08
C SER A 30 2.81 -10.15 10.66
N VAL A 31 2.35 -11.07 11.50
CA VAL A 31 1.07 -11.76 11.29
C VAL A 31 0.09 -11.22 12.32
N GLY A 32 -0.97 -10.58 11.84
CA GLY A 32 -2.12 -10.20 12.64
C GLY A 32 -3.12 -11.35 12.71
N ASN A 33 -3.94 -11.33 13.73
CA ASN A 33 -5.04 -12.29 13.88
C ASN A 33 -6.31 -11.53 14.30
N PRO A 34 -6.85 -10.66 13.45
CA PRO A 34 -8.10 -9.97 13.74
C PRO A 34 -9.26 -10.96 13.65
N GLU A 35 -10.33 -10.65 14.35
CA GLU A 35 -11.57 -11.40 14.20
C GLU A 35 -12.11 -11.25 12.78
N TYR A 36 -12.37 -12.38 12.13
CA TYR A 36 -12.89 -12.42 10.76
C TYR A 36 -14.07 -13.38 10.66
N ASP A 37 -15.23 -12.83 10.39
CA ASP A 37 -16.45 -13.57 10.08
C ASP A 37 -16.79 -13.38 8.58
N PRO A 38 -16.65 -14.42 7.74
CA PRO A 38 -16.93 -14.31 6.31
C PRO A 38 -18.41 -14.06 5.98
N ALA A 39 -19.32 -14.22 6.93
CA ALA A 39 -20.75 -13.93 6.70
C ALA A 39 -21.05 -12.42 6.69
N VAL A 40 -20.24 -11.60 7.37
CA VAL A 40 -20.50 -10.17 7.56
C VAL A 40 -19.30 -9.28 7.21
N SER A 41 -18.15 -9.89 6.88
CA SER A 41 -16.90 -9.19 6.61
C SER A 41 -16.28 -9.64 5.29
N ALA A 42 -15.44 -8.77 4.75
CA ALA A 42 -14.52 -9.05 3.65
C ALA A 42 -13.09 -8.76 4.11
N ARG A 43 -12.09 -9.20 3.33
CA ARG A 43 -10.70 -8.85 3.57
C ARG A 43 -10.14 -8.04 2.41
N ILE A 44 -9.30 -7.08 2.74
CA ILE A 44 -8.60 -6.26 1.75
C ILE A 44 -7.10 -6.32 2.00
N ARG A 45 -6.32 -6.42 0.93
CA ARG A 45 -4.86 -6.25 0.94
C ARG A 45 -4.51 -4.99 0.18
N ILE A 46 -3.78 -4.08 0.82
CA ILE A 46 -3.41 -2.79 0.22
C ILE A 46 -1.89 -2.73 0.06
N LEU A 47 -1.44 -2.46 -1.16
CA LEU A 47 -0.05 -2.11 -1.45
C LEU A 47 0.14 -0.61 -1.22
N SER A 48 1.09 -0.25 -0.38
CA SER A 48 1.46 1.13 -0.09
C SER A 48 2.98 1.29 -0.10
N THR A 49 3.45 2.51 0.14
CA THR A 49 4.88 2.82 0.26
C THR A 49 5.13 3.84 1.35
N ASN A 50 6.24 3.71 2.06
CA ASN A 50 6.66 4.64 3.12
C ASN A 50 7.48 5.84 2.63
N ALA A 51 7.95 5.84 1.39
CA ALA A 51 8.93 6.83 0.95
C ALA A 51 8.35 7.95 0.11
N SER A 52 7.40 7.63 -0.74
CA SER A 52 7.03 8.51 -1.86
C SER A 52 5.54 8.52 -2.14
N GLY A 53 4.74 8.30 -1.14
CA GLY A 53 3.30 8.27 -1.28
C GLY A 53 2.65 7.63 -0.07
N GLY A 54 1.42 7.19 -0.24
CA GLY A 54 0.70 6.52 0.82
C GLY A 54 -0.66 6.03 0.35
N ALA A 55 -1.23 5.14 1.13
CA ALA A 55 -2.59 4.68 0.98
C ALA A 55 -3.36 4.92 2.27
N ALA A 56 -4.64 5.14 2.16
CA ALA A 56 -5.56 5.23 3.29
C ALA A 56 -6.95 4.82 2.83
N PHE A 57 -7.74 4.30 3.75
CA PHE A 57 -9.12 3.93 3.47
C PHE A 57 -10.07 4.30 4.60
N ARG A 58 -11.35 4.36 4.31
CA ARG A 58 -12.44 4.59 5.28
C ARG A 58 -13.43 3.44 5.17
N PRO A 59 -13.49 2.54 6.16
CA PRO A 59 -14.45 1.44 6.18
C PRO A 59 -15.87 1.98 6.43
N ALA A 60 -16.86 1.35 5.82
CA ALA A 60 -18.29 1.70 5.94
C ALA A 60 -18.63 3.15 5.58
N GLN A 61 -17.82 3.78 4.72
CA GLN A 61 -18.02 5.18 4.29
C GLN A 61 -17.91 5.32 2.77
N GLY A 62 -18.90 5.95 2.15
CA GLY A 62 -18.96 6.19 0.69
C GLY A 62 -18.43 7.57 0.27
N CYS A 63 -17.68 8.28 1.12
CA CYS A 63 -17.18 9.62 0.84
C CYS A 63 -15.78 9.81 1.45
N TYR A 64 -15.03 10.82 0.99
CA TYR A 64 -13.73 11.16 1.57
C TYR A 64 -13.77 12.54 2.25
N LYS A 65 -12.91 12.74 3.25
CA LYS A 65 -12.63 14.05 3.85
C LYS A 65 -11.34 14.65 3.29
N GLY A 66 -11.22 15.97 3.32
CA GLY A 66 -10.01 16.68 2.92
C GLY A 66 -8.82 16.38 3.83
N LEU A 67 -7.60 16.70 3.36
CA LEU A 67 -6.35 16.41 4.12
C LEU A 67 -6.26 17.14 5.47
N LEU A 68 -6.91 18.30 5.59
CA LEU A 68 -6.91 19.12 6.81
C LEU A 68 -8.16 18.91 7.68
N GLU A 69 -9.09 18.09 7.23
CA GLU A 69 -10.30 17.77 7.98
C GLU A 69 -10.03 16.61 8.94
N LYS A 70 -10.45 16.76 10.20
CA LYS A 70 -10.35 15.68 11.18
C LYS A 70 -11.16 14.46 10.71
N ASP A 71 -10.51 13.31 10.65
CA ASP A 71 -11.09 12.07 10.16
C ASP A 71 -10.74 10.90 11.08
N ASP A 72 -11.56 10.69 12.09
CA ASP A 72 -11.36 9.63 13.08
C ASP A 72 -11.62 8.22 12.51
N GLN A 73 -12.20 8.13 11.30
CA GLN A 73 -12.49 6.87 10.62
C GLN A 73 -11.47 6.51 9.54
N LEU A 74 -10.47 7.37 9.33
CA LEU A 74 -9.43 7.13 8.35
C LEU A 74 -8.40 6.13 8.88
N VAL A 75 -8.22 5.05 8.16
CA VAL A 75 -7.14 4.08 8.40
C VAL A 75 -6.00 4.38 7.44
N ALA A 76 -4.87 4.82 7.97
CA ALA A 76 -3.66 5.05 7.18
C ALA A 76 -2.87 3.75 7.01
N VAL A 77 -2.45 3.47 5.78
CA VAL A 77 -1.64 2.30 5.43
C VAL A 77 -0.20 2.73 5.31
N GLY A 78 0.62 2.37 6.27
CA GLY A 78 2.04 2.74 6.30
C GLY A 78 2.61 2.61 7.73
N ASP A 79 3.93 2.76 7.85
CA ASP A 79 4.64 2.67 9.14
C ASP A 79 4.80 4.04 9.83
N GLY A 80 4.03 5.05 9.37
CA GLY A 80 4.07 6.42 9.89
C GLY A 80 5.14 7.29 9.24
N PHE A 81 5.15 8.57 9.60
CA PHE A 81 5.97 9.62 8.98
C PHE A 81 7.48 9.29 8.98
N TRP A 82 8.00 8.78 10.10
CA TRP A 82 9.44 8.49 10.24
C TRP A 82 9.92 7.25 9.49
N ALA A 83 9.00 6.43 8.97
CA ALA A 83 9.37 5.21 8.24
C ALA A 83 10.08 5.48 6.92
N ALA A 84 9.89 6.66 6.32
CA ALA A 84 10.60 7.07 5.11
C ALA A 84 12.14 7.09 5.28
N TRP A 85 12.63 7.28 6.50
CA TRP A 85 14.05 7.34 6.84
C TRP A 85 14.66 5.98 7.20
N LYS A 86 13.85 4.94 7.35
CA LYS A 86 14.30 3.60 7.70
C LYS A 86 14.58 2.77 6.44
N TYR A 87 15.52 1.87 6.52
CA TYR A 87 15.80 0.88 5.46
C TYR A 87 14.85 -0.32 5.48
N SER A 88 13.91 -0.38 6.41
CA SER A 88 12.93 -1.47 6.53
C SER A 88 11.51 -0.96 6.37
N SER A 89 10.66 -1.80 5.78
CA SER A 89 9.21 -1.63 5.72
C SER A 89 8.54 -2.81 6.43
N ARG A 90 7.41 -2.55 7.10
CA ARG A 90 6.66 -3.58 7.81
C ARG A 90 5.39 -3.89 7.06
N SER A 91 5.30 -5.12 6.54
CA SER A 91 4.06 -5.69 6.04
C SER A 91 3.31 -6.40 7.17
N GLU A 92 1.99 -6.36 7.15
CA GLU A 92 1.13 -7.05 8.10
C GLU A 92 0.10 -7.89 7.34
N THR A 93 0.12 -9.20 7.58
CA THR A 93 -0.75 -10.17 6.93
C THR A 93 -1.70 -10.81 7.94
N ILE A 94 -2.89 -11.17 7.50
CA ILE A 94 -3.93 -11.82 8.33
C ILE A 94 -4.42 -13.13 7.75
N GLY A 95 -3.64 -13.71 6.82
CA GLY A 95 -3.97 -15.00 6.20
C GLY A 95 -4.90 -14.89 5.00
N MET A 96 -4.87 -13.79 4.27
CA MET A 96 -5.49 -13.72 2.94
C MET A 96 -4.79 -14.69 1.97
N PRO A 97 -5.51 -15.22 0.97
CA PRO A 97 -4.90 -16.07 -0.05
C PRO A 97 -3.79 -15.33 -0.81
N PRO A 98 -2.79 -16.06 -1.35
CA PRO A 98 -1.71 -15.43 -2.09
C PRO A 98 -2.26 -14.72 -3.33
N SER A 99 -1.81 -13.48 -3.55
CA SER A 99 -2.16 -12.75 -4.77
C SER A 99 -1.62 -13.46 -6.01
N PRO A 100 -2.34 -13.50 -7.13
CA PRO A 100 -1.79 -13.89 -8.42
C PRO A 100 -0.71 -12.92 -8.91
N ARG A 101 -0.70 -11.67 -8.41
CA ARG A 101 0.28 -10.62 -8.75
C ARG A 101 1.49 -10.68 -7.85
N GLU A 102 2.68 -10.80 -8.42
CA GLU A 102 3.93 -10.84 -7.66
C GLU A 102 4.14 -9.57 -6.82
N SER A 103 3.83 -8.40 -7.36
CA SER A 103 3.94 -7.11 -6.65
C SER A 103 3.03 -6.99 -5.42
N MET A 104 2.03 -7.84 -5.29
CA MET A 104 1.12 -7.92 -4.13
C MET A 104 1.52 -9.03 -3.15
N ARG A 105 2.71 -9.62 -3.30
CA ARG A 105 3.30 -10.60 -2.39
C ARG A 105 4.50 -10.00 -1.69
N VAL A 106 4.73 -10.35 -0.44
CA VAL A 106 5.88 -9.83 0.34
C VAL A 106 7.20 -10.03 -0.39
N GLY A 107 7.41 -11.19 -1.03
CA GLY A 107 8.62 -11.49 -1.79
C GLY A 107 8.80 -10.70 -3.09
N GLY A 108 7.75 -10.05 -3.59
CA GLY A 108 7.77 -9.22 -4.81
C GLY A 108 7.79 -7.71 -4.53
N LEU A 109 7.87 -7.29 -3.26
CA LEU A 109 7.86 -5.88 -2.88
C LEU A 109 9.15 -5.17 -3.29
N LYS A 110 9.01 -3.95 -3.79
CA LYS A 110 10.14 -3.05 -4.06
C LYS A 110 10.57 -2.36 -2.76
N PHE A 111 11.74 -1.71 -2.81
CA PHE A 111 12.23 -0.90 -1.71
C PHE A 111 11.16 0.08 -1.18
N LYS A 112 10.93 0.07 0.12
CA LYS A 112 9.92 0.87 0.83
C LYS A 112 8.45 0.51 0.54
N ASP A 113 8.17 -0.43 -0.33
CA ASP A 113 6.82 -0.96 -0.46
C ASP A 113 6.46 -1.81 0.76
N LEU A 114 5.20 -1.83 1.08
CA LEU A 114 4.62 -2.68 2.11
C LEU A 114 3.22 -3.11 1.68
N ILE A 115 2.81 -4.27 2.15
CA ILE A 115 1.43 -4.72 2.07
C ILE A 115 0.83 -4.79 3.47
N ARG A 116 -0.44 -4.42 3.59
CA ARG A 116 -1.21 -4.62 4.81
C ARG A 116 -2.58 -5.19 4.48
N GLU A 117 -2.95 -6.18 5.26
CA GLU A 117 -4.23 -6.86 5.16
C GLU A 117 -5.15 -6.40 6.29
N TYR A 118 -6.43 -6.23 5.98
CA TYR A 118 -7.44 -5.74 6.93
C TYR A 118 -8.74 -6.52 6.76
N VAL A 119 -9.46 -6.69 7.85
CA VAL A 119 -10.87 -7.07 7.85
C VAL A 119 -11.70 -5.80 7.75
N VAL A 120 -12.67 -5.78 6.84
CA VAL A 120 -13.59 -4.65 6.63
C VAL A 120 -15.04 -5.14 6.63
N PRO A 121 -16.00 -4.31 7.07
CA PRO A 121 -17.41 -4.66 6.98
C PRO A 121 -17.83 -4.91 5.53
N ALA A 122 -18.46 -6.05 5.27
CA ALA A 122 -19.06 -6.35 3.97
C ALA A 122 -20.37 -5.57 3.79
N GLU A 123 -20.84 -5.48 2.54
CA GLU A 123 -22.08 -4.82 2.13
C GLU A 123 -22.18 -3.34 2.55
N LYS A 124 -21.05 -2.73 2.92
CA LYS A 124 -20.94 -1.29 3.23
C LYS A 124 -19.90 -0.63 2.33
N PRO A 125 -20.07 0.65 1.97
CA PRO A 125 -19.10 1.33 1.13
C PRO A 125 -17.71 1.36 1.76
N LEU A 126 -16.68 1.11 0.96
CA LEU A 126 -15.29 1.30 1.30
C LEU A 126 -14.69 2.37 0.41
N THR A 127 -14.22 3.46 1.00
CA THR A 127 -13.53 4.53 0.25
C THR A 127 -12.02 4.38 0.39
N VAL A 128 -11.29 4.44 -0.73
CA VAL A 128 -9.84 4.32 -0.78
C VAL A 128 -9.22 5.55 -1.41
N ARG A 129 -8.12 6.02 -0.84
CA ARG A 129 -7.27 7.08 -1.40
C ARG A 129 -5.83 6.58 -1.48
N MET A 130 -5.17 6.92 -2.58
CA MET A 130 -3.76 6.58 -2.77
C MET A 130 -3.02 7.75 -3.42
N SER A 131 -1.73 7.82 -3.17
CA SER A 131 -0.83 8.74 -3.85
C SER A 131 0.53 8.10 -4.01
N ALA A 132 1.24 8.46 -5.06
CA ALA A 132 2.64 8.11 -5.25
C ALA A 132 3.41 9.30 -5.77
N SER A 133 4.69 9.36 -5.45
CA SER A 133 5.63 10.29 -6.05
C SER A 133 6.97 9.58 -6.24
N GLY A 134 7.76 10.05 -7.17
CA GLY A 134 9.06 9.47 -7.44
C GLY A 134 9.95 10.45 -8.18
N SER A 135 11.25 10.24 -8.10
CA SER A 135 12.24 10.97 -8.87
C SER A 135 13.11 9.99 -9.66
N ALA A 136 13.36 10.30 -10.91
CA ALA A 136 14.30 9.59 -11.76
C ALA A 136 15.25 10.63 -12.34
N GLY A 137 16.48 10.67 -11.84
CA GLY A 137 17.43 11.75 -12.13
C GLY A 137 16.85 13.10 -11.69
N ASN A 138 16.78 14.06 -12.62
CA ASN A 138 16.24 15.41 -12.37
C ASN A 138 14.72 15.52 -12.61
N VAL A 139 14.04 14.43 -12.93
CA VAL A 139 12.61 14.44 -13.20
C VAL A 139 11.86 13.95 -11.95
N TYR A 140 11.05 14.85 -11.39
CA TYR A 140 10.10 14.50 -10.33
C TYR A 140 8.74 14.21 -10.95
N SER A 141 8.13 13.11 -10.54
CA SER A 141 6.78 12.73 -10.92
C SER A 141 5.92 12.50 -9.68
N SER A 142 4.69 12.97 -9.73
CA SER A 142 3.72 12.66 -8.67
C SER A 142 2.41 12.21 -9.32
N CYS A 143 1.74 11.31 -8.66
CA CYS A 143 0.44 10.82 -9.05
C CYS A 143 -0.52 10.77 -7.86
N ARG A 144 -1.67 11.39 -8.01
CA ARG A 144 -2.72 11.42 -7.00
C ARG A 144 -4.06 11.25 -7.71
N PRO A 145 -4.50 10.01 -7.95
CA PRO A 145 -5.81 9.76 -8.54
C PRO A 145 -6.92 10.24 -7.61
N PRO A 146 -8.15 10.46 -8.12
CA PRO A 146 -9.29 10.73 -7.28
C PRO A 146 -9.52 9.58 -6.29
N ALA A 147 -10.11 9.91 -5.13
CA ALA A 147 -10.59 8.90 -4.21
C ALA A 147 -11.65 8.03 -4.89
N VAL A 148 -11.62 6.75 -4.62
CA VAL A 148 -12.57 5.78 -5.20
C VAL A 148 -13.30 5.02 -4.11
N MET A 149 -14.47 4.47 -4.45
CA MET A 149 -15.23 3.63 -3.54
C MET A 149 -15.81 2.42 -4.26
N PHE A 150 -16.03 1.35 -3.51
CA PHE A 150 -16.80 0.16 -3.89
C PHE A 150 -17.42 -0.47 -2.64
N THR A 151 -18.28 -1.46 -2.82
CA THR A 151 -18.91 -2.21 -1.73
C THR A 151 -18.34 -3.62 -1.72
N PRO A 152 -17.49 -3.99 -0.74
CA PRO A 152 -16.97 -5.36 -0.61
C PRO A 152 -18.10 -6.34 -0.32
N MET A 153 -18.07 -7.51 -0.93
CA MET A 153 -19.02 -8.59 -0.66
C MET A 153 -18.53 -9.47 0.50
N ALA A 154 -19.45 -10.04 1.25
CA ALA A 154 -19.15 -10.92 2.37
C ALA A 154 -18.33 -12.15 1.92
N GLY A 155 -17.34 -12.52 2.70
CA GLY A 155 -16.47 -13.66 2.47
C GLY A 155 -15.45 -13.50 1.34
N GLN A 156 -15.40 -12.33 0.68
CA GLN A 156 -14.49 -12.11 -0.45
C GLN A 156 -13.21 -11.39 -0.06
N ASP A 157 -12.15 -11.62 -0.86
CA ASP A 157 -10.82 -11.06 -0.71
C ASP A 157 -10.49 -10.12 -1.86
N TYR A 158 -9.85 -8.99 -1.54
CA TYR A 158 -9.54 -7.96 -2.53
C TYR A 158 -8.10 -7.48 -2.43
N ASP A 159 -7.41 -7.43 -3.57
CA ASP A 159 -6.14 -6.72 -3.72
C ASP A 159 -6.40 -5.29 -4.19
N ILE A 160 -5.84 -4.29 -3.51
CA ILE A 160 -5.98 -2.87 -3.82
C ILE A 160 -4.59 -2.26 -3.99
N PHE A 161 -4.36 -1.63 -5.13
CA PHE A 161 -3.07 -1.05 -5.48
C PHE A 161 -3.22 0.13 -6.43
N MET A 162 -2.14 0.88 -6.61
CA MET A 162 -2.06 1.89 -7.64
C MET A 162 -1.50 1.29 -8.91
N ASP A 163 -2.18 1.51 -10.01
CA ASP A 163 -1.76 1.12 -11.35
C ASP A 163 -1.59 2.36 -12.23
N GLY A 164 -0.89 2.24 -13.34
CA GLY A 164 -0.64 3.37 -14.20
C GLY A 164 -0.11 3.02 -15.57
N ALA A 165 -0.47 3.84 -16.56
CA ALA A 165 0.04 3.77 -17.91
C ALA A 165 0.10 5.18 -18.54
N GLN A 166 1.05 5.42 -19.43
CA GLN A 166 1.13 6.65 -20.24
C GLN A 166 0.99 7.96 -19.43
N ARG A 167 1.68 8.06 -18.29
CA ARG A 167 1.65 9.21 -17.36
C ARG A 167 0.30 9.41 -16.64
N ARG A 168 -0.60 8.44 -16.69
CA ARG A 168 -1.83 8.41 -15.90
C ARG A 168 -1.70 7.35 -14.84
N CYS A 169 -2.35 7.56 -13.69
CA CYS A 169 -2.49 6.55 -12.67
C CYS A 169 -3.93 6.50 -12.16
N TRP A 170 -4.27 5.35 -11.63
CA TRP A 170 -5.57 5.09 -11.03
C TRP A 170 -5.41 4.09 -9.88
N ILE A 171 -6.42 4.05 -9.03
CA ILE A 171 -6.54 2.99 -8.03
C ILE A 171 -7.22 1.81 -8.71
N ALA A 172 -6.67 0.63 -8.55
CA ALA A 172 -7.25 -0.63 -9.00
C ALA A 172 -7.63 -1.48 -7.79
N ALA A 173 -8.74 -2.17 -7.88
CA ALA A 173 -9.12 -3.23 -6.95
C ALA A 173 -9.41 -4.50 -7.73
N ARG A 174 -9.00 -5.64 -7.18
CA ARG A 174 -9.14 -6.97 -7.81
C ARG A 174 -9.73 -7.94 -6.82
N HIS A 175 -10.76 -8.66 -7.19
CA HIS A 175 -11.26 -9.79 -6.43
C HIS A 175 -10.34 -11.00 -6.67
N ILE A 176 -9.92 -11.66 -5.60
CA ILE A 176 -9.01 -12.80 -5.63
C ILE A 176 -9.57 -13.95 -4.76
N ASP A 177 -9.20 -15.19 -5.06
CA ASP A 177 -9.65 -16.38 -4.32
C ASP A 177 -8.51 -17.34 -3.93
N GLY A 178 -7.28 -17.03 -4.32
CA GLY A 178 -6.13 -17.94 -4.11
C GLY A 178 -6.04 -19.12 -5.08
N HIS A 179 -7.02 -19.30 -5.96
CA HIS A 179 -7.06 -20.34 -7.00
C HIS A 179 -6.77 -19.80 -8.41
N GLY A 180 -6.37 -18.53 -8.48
CA GLY A 180 -6.02 -17.87 -9.74
C GLY A 180 -7.04 -16.82 -10.20
N LEU A 181 -8.13 -16.63 -9.47
CA LEU A 181 -9.06 -15.55 -9.74
C LEU A 181 -8.37 -14.19 -9.61
N ASP A 182 -8.58 -13.32 -10.57
CA ASP A 182 -8.04 -11.95 -10.62
C ASP A 182 -9.00 -11.06 -11.41
N GLU A 183 -10.18 -10.83 -10.87
CA GLU A 183 -11.24 -10.09 -11.53
C GLU A 183 -11.23 -8.60 -11.18
N PRO A 184 -11.38 -7.67 -12.15
CA PRO A 184 -11.47 -6.26 -11.86
C PRO A 184 -12.75 -5.93 -11.09
N VAL A 185 -12.60 -5.15 -10.02
CA VAL A 185 -13.73 -4.58 -9.28
C VAL A 185 -14.09 -3.22 -9.89
N PHE A 186 -15.38 -3.00 -10.12
CA PHE A 186 -15.85 -1.69 -10.59
C PHE A 186 -15.76 -0.65 -9.46
N LEU A 187 -14.94 0.37 -9.67
CA LEU A 187 -14.73 1.46 -8.73
C LEU A 187 -15.49 2.71 -9.19
N LYS A 188 -16.16 3.38 -8.27
CA LYS A 188 -16.76 4.71 -8.48
C LYS A 188 -15.89 5.77 -7.86
N VAL A 189 -15.84 6.98 -8.44
CA VAL A 189 -15.22 8.13 -7.79
C VAL A 189 -16.01 8.45 -6.52
N ALA A 190 -15.33 8.52 -5.39
CA ALA A 190 -15.95 8.86 -4.13
C ALA A 190 -16.25 10.37 -4.08
N PRO A 191 -17.43 10.80 -3.64
CA PRO A 191 -17.71 12.22 -3.40
C PRO A 191 -16.95 12.71 -2.15
N LYS A 192 -16.78 14.03 -2.03
CA LYS A 192 -16.37 14.64 -0.76
C LYS A 192 -17.52 14.53 0.24
N CYS A 193 -17.23 14.17 1.49
CA CYS A 193 -18.24 14.22 2.53
C CYS A 193 -18.71 15.66 2.71
N SER A 194 -20.02 15.90 2.64
CA SER A 194 -20.58 17.21 2.97
C SER A 194 -20.52 17.42 4.48
N GLU A 195 -20.20 18.62 4.91
CA GLU A 195 -20.14 19.00 6.33
C GLU A 195 -21.50 18.98 7.04
N THR A 196 -22.59 18.72 6.31
CA THR A 196 -23.94 18.69 6.90
C THR A 196 -24.81 17.65 6.20
N ALA A 197 -24.89 16.46 6.76
CA ALA A 197 -26.19 15.82 6.82
C ALA A 197 -26.86 16.37 8.09
N PRO A 198 -27.99 17.11 8.02
CA PRO A 198 -28.73 17.45 9.21
C PRO A 198 -29.17 16.14 9.86
N GLU A 199 -28.82 16.00 11.13
CA GLU A 199 -29.36 14.96 12.01
C GLU A 199 -30.90 15.12 11.92
N VAL A 200 -31.56 14.16 11.30
CA VAL A 200 -33.01 14.07 11.34
C VAL A 200 -33.35 13.77 12.77
N ARG A 201 -33.64 14.81 13.57
CA ARG A 201 -34.33 14.67 14.84
C ARG A 201 -35.68 14.04 14.50
N GLY A 202 -35.80 12.75 14.84
CA GLY A 202 -37.12 12.15 14.94
C GLY A 202 -37.86 12.79 16.12
N ASP A 203 -38.94 13.46 15.83
CA ASP A 203 -39.95 13.82 16.79
C ASP A 203 -40.80 12.58 17.17
#